data_0338358f6711e3f53d597b3ee3300018
#
_entry.id   0338358f6711e3f53d597b3ee3300018
#
_cell.length_a   1.000
_cell.length_b   1.000
_cell.length_c   1.000
_cell.angle_alpha   90.00
_cell.angle_beta   90.00
_cell.angle_gamma   90.00
#
_symmetry.space_group_name_H-M   'P 1'
#
loop_
_entity.id
_entity.type
_entity.pdbx_description
1 polymer ?
#
loop_
_entity_poly.entity_id
_entity_poly.type
_entity_poly.pdbx_seq_one_letter_code
_entity_poly.pdbx_strand_id
1 'polypeptide(L)'
;MRVASASPIPLSALAIDAQQDGQHQIIVSDGRGAHLYAFADCRIQTVADNQGAPFLFDLENLRDRGTGIGCGDLGPPSAGRHLVALQARNDGQWTVRRTEIDLNGTLATIGASDTVTAASAQDPAVTSAQTISCGDLTMSKDGVQQP
;
A
#
# COMPACT_ATOMS: atom_id res chain seq x y z
N MET A 1 -17.28 -8.92 5.75
CA MET A 1 -15.89 -9.16 5.28
C MET A 1 -15.15 -9.97 6.32
N ARG A 2 -14.47 -11.01 5.88
CA ARG A 2 -13.64 -11.83 6.77
C ARG A 2 -12.23 -11.92 6.18
N VAL A 3 -11.23 -11.64 7.00
CA VAL A 3 -9.83 -11.76 6.62
C VAL A 3 -9.21 -12.93 7.39
N ALA A 4 -8.71 -13.91 6.65
CA ALA A 4 -8.00 -15.04 7.24
C ALA A 4 -6.55 -14.63 7.51
N SER A 5 -6.12 -14.73 8.77
CA SER A 5 -4.75 -14.41 9.15
C SER A 5 -4.30 -15.30 10.30
N ALA A 6 -3.06 -15.79 10.20
CA ALA A 6 -2.39 -16.51 11.28
C ALA A 6 -1.50 -15.60 12.14
N SER A 7 -1.48 -14.29 11.84
CA SER A 7 -0.66 -13.34 12.57
C SER A 7 -1.19 -13.14 14.00
N PRO A 8 -0.33 -13.08 15.02
CA PRO A 8 -0.76 -12.72 16.37
C PRO A 8 -1.05 -11.22 16.53
N ILE A 9 -0.74 -10.41 15.52
CA ILE A 9 -0.97 -8.97 15.54
C ILE A 9 -2.43 -8.69 15.21
N PRO A 10 -3.13 -7.81 15.95
CA PRO A 10 -4.51 -7.44 15.63
C PRO A 10 -4.62 -6.84 14.23
N LEU A 11 -5.73 -7.08 13.57
CA LEU A 11 -6.01 -6.50 12.26
C LEU A 11 -6.25 -5.01 12.36
N SER A 12 -5.74 -4.26 11.40
CA SER A 12 -5.99 -2.83 11.23
C SER A 12 -6.49 -2.57 9.82
N ALA A 13 -7.43 -1.66 9.67
CA ALA A 13 -8.05 -1.35 8.39
C ALA A 13 -8.04 0.16 8.12
N LEU A 14 -7.78 0.53 6.89
CA LEU A 14 -7.80 1.94 6.43
C LEU A 14 -8.60 2.03 5.15
N ALA A 15 -9.64 2.87 5.16
CA ALA A 15 -10.42 3.18 3.95
C ALA A 15 -9.78 4.34 3.20
N ILE A 16 -9.61 4.19 1.90
CA ILE A 16 -8.93 5.17 1.06
C ILE A 16 -9.69 5.37 -0.26
N ASP A 17 -9.41 6.50 -0.92
CA ASP A 17 -9.72 6.73 -2.33
C ASP A 17 -8.38 6.94 -3.03
N ALA A 18 -7.73 5.83 -3.42
CA ALA A 18 -6.35 5.83 -3.86
C ALA A 18 -6.13 6.72 -5.09
N GLN A 19 -7.06 6.67 -6.05
CA GLN A 19 -6.92 7.37 -7.32
C GLN A 19 -7.74 8.66 -7.38
N GLN A 20 -8.42 9.02 -6.28
CA GLN A 20 -9.27 10.21 -6.19
C GLN A 20 -10.34 10.24 -7.30
N ASP A 21 -10.90 9.08 -7.59
CA ASP A 21 -11.91 8.89 -8.64
C ASP A 21 -13.29 8.50 -8.07
N GLY A 22 -13.44 8.52 -6.75
CA GLY A 22 -14.67 8.13 -6.08
C GLY A 22 -14.80 6.64 -5.85
N GLN A 23 -13.87 5.82 -6.36
CA GLN A 23 -13.82 4.39 -6.06
C GLN A 23 -12.98 4.16 -4.82
N HIS A 24 -13.59 3.61 -3.77
CA HIS A 24 -12.93 3.45 -2.48
C HIS A 24 -12.38 2.04 -2.30
N GLN A 25 -11.26 1.96 -1.61
CA GLN A 25 -10.61 0.71 -1.24
C GLN A 25 -10.47 0.64 0.27
N ILE A 26 -10.27 -0.57 0.77
CA ILE A 26 -9.95 -0.83 2.17
C ILE A 26 -8.68 -1.67 2.21
N ILE A 27 -7.67 -1.18 2.90
CA ILE A 27 -6.44 -1.91 3.17
C ILE A 27 -6.57 -2.53 4.55
N VAL A 28 -6.40 -3.84 4.64
CA VAL A 28 -6.45 -4.56 5.93
C VAL A 28 -5.08 -5.18 6.18
N SER A 29 -4.42 -4.73 7.24
CA SER A 29 -3.08 -5.19 7.62
C SER A 29 -3.15 -6.14 8.80
N ASP A 30 -2.39 -7.24 8.72
CA ASP A 30 -2.14 -8.13 9.85
C ASP A 30 -0.72 -8.00 10.41
N GLY A 31 0.01 -6.95 9.98
CA GLY A 31 1.38 -6.69 10.40
C GLY A 31 2.45 -7.41 9.58
N ARG A 32 2.10 -8.48 8.89
CA ARG A 32 3.01 -9.24 8.01
C ARG A 32 2.65 -9.10 6.54
N GLY A 33 1.41 -8.76 6.28
CA GLY A 33 0.92 -8.53 4.95
C GLY A 33 -0.29 -7.63 4.99
N ALA A 34 -0.70 -7.15 3.84
CA ALA A 34 -1.90 -6.35 3.72
C ALA A 34 -2.75 -6.88 2.58
N HIS A 35 -4.04 -6.97 2.85
CA HIS A 35 -5.06 -7.36 1.90
C HIS A 35 -5.73 -6.11 1.35
N LEU A 36 -6.09 -6.14 0.08
CA LEU A 36 -6.75 -5.02 -0.57
C LEU A 36 -8.17 -5.42 -0.96
N TYR A 37 -9.12 -4.60 -0.55
CA TYR A 37 -10.54 -4.76 -0.89
C TYR A 37 -11.03 -3.52 -1.60
N ALA A 38 -12.00 -3.69 -2.50
CA ALA A 38 -12.69 -2.58 -3.14
C ALA A 38 -14.14 -2.54 -2.68
N PHE A 39 -14.66 -1.33 -2.54
CA PHE A 39 -16.08 -1.13 -2.31
C PHE A 39 -16.73 -0.89 -3.67
N ALA A 40 -17.42 -1.91 -4.19
CA ALA A 40 -18.05 -1.89 -5.50
C ALA A 40 -19.42 -2.55 -5.43
N ASP A 41 -20.40 -1.99 -6.14
CA ASP A 41 -21.79 -2.52 -6.17
C ASP A 41 -22.38 -2.67 -4.78
N CYS A 42 -22.12 -1.70 -3.90
CA CYS A 42 -22.56 -1.71 -2.50
C CYS A 42 -22.06 -2.91 -1.69
N ARG A 43 -20.94 -3.51 -2.11
CA ARG A 43 -20.32 -4.64 -1.43
C ARG A 43 -18.80 -4.45 -1.33
N ILE A 44 -18.23 -5.06 -0.30
CA ILE A 44 -16.76 -5.15 -0.17
C ILE A 44 -16.33 -6.41 -0.90
N GLN A 45 -15.43 -6.26 -1.87
CA GLN A 45 -14.96 -7.35 -2.72
C GLN A 45 -13.44 -7.42 -2.69
N THR A 46 -12.88 -8.62 -2.72
CA THR A 46 -11.44 -8.81 -2.81
C THR A 46 -10.92 -8.23 -4.12
N VAL A 47 -9.86 -7.43 -4.03
CA VAL A 47 -9.14 -6.99 -5.23
C VAL A 47 -8.19 -8.10 -5.65
N ALA A 48 -8.21 -8.43 -6.93
CA ALA A 48 -7.41 -9.50 -7.51
C ALA A 48 -6.43 -8.95 -8.54
N ASP A 49 -5.36 -9.69 -8.79
CA ASP A 49 -4.44 -9.40 -9.88
C ASP A 49 -5.01 -9.91 -11.22
N ASN A 50 -4.24 -9.71 -12.32
CA ASN A 50 -4.69 -10.11 -13.65
C ASN A 50 -4.72 -11.63 -13.88
N GLN A 51 -4.31 -12.41 -12.87
CA GLN A 51 -4.40 -13.87 -12.91
C GLN A 51 -5.52 -14.40 -12.00
N GLY A 52 -6.28 -13.50 -11.38
CA GLY A 52 -7.39 -13.85 -10.52
C GLY A 52 -7.00 -14.16 -9.08
N ALA A 53 -5.72 -14.04 -8.71
CA ALA A 53 -5.27 -14.25 -7.33
C ALA A 53 -5.51 -12.98 -6.50
N PRO A 54 -5.80 -13.10 -5.20
CA PRO A 54 -5.93 -11.92 -4.34
C PRO A 54 -4.66 -11.07 -4.39
N PHE A 55 -4.84 -9.75 -4.50
CA PHE A 55 -3.71 -8.82 -4.52
C PHE A 55 -3.24 -8.57 -3.08
N LEU A 56 -2.00 -8.95 -2.79
CA LEU A 56 -1.44 -8.88 -1.44
C LEU A 56 -0.17 -8.05 -1.43
N PHE A 57 0.07 -7.36 -0.31
CA PHE A 57 1.33 -6.66 -0.05
C PHE A 57 2.06 -7.39 1.06
N ASP A 58 3.34 -7.69 0.86
CA ASP A 58 4.21 -8.16 1.93
C ASP A 58 4.69 -6.95 2.74
N LEU A 59 4.62 -7.05 4.06
CA LEU A 59 5.06 -5.99 4.95
C LEU A 59 6.31 -6.43 5.69
N GLU A 60 7.37 -5.63 5.59
CA GLU A 60 8.62 -5.81 6.31
C GLU A 60 9.01 -4.50 6.97
N ASN A 61 9.60 -4.60 8.14
CA ASN A 61 10.20 -3.47 8.83
C ASN A 61 11.46 -3.95 9.54
N LEU A 62 12.52 -4.13 8.76
CA LEU A 62 13.81 -4.60 9.22
C LEU A 62 14.79 -3.42 9.22
N ARG A 63 15.96 -3.64 9.83
CA ARG A 63 16.96 -2.58 9.99
C ARG A 63 17.36 -1.91 8.68
N ASP A 64 17.58 -2.72 7.63
CA ASP A 64 18.08 -2.25 6.33
C ASP A 64 17.05 -2.39 5.21
N ARG A 65 15.81 -2.75 5.55
CA ARG A 65 14.73 -2.94 4.58
C ARG A 65 13.39 -2.63 5.20
N GLY A 66 12.51 -2.08 4.41
CA GLY A 66 11.13 -1.87 4.80
C GLY A 66 10.23 -1.87 3.59
N THR A 67 8.98 -2.24 3.79
CA THR A 67 7.95 -2.12 2.77
C THR A 67 6.79 -1.35 3.33
N GLY A 68 6.12 -0.61 2.47
CA GLY A 68 4.97 0.20 2.85
C GLY A 68 4.01 0.37 1.70
N ILE A 69 2.93 1.07 1.98
CA ILE A 69 1.89 1.39 1.01
C ILE A 69 1.61 2.88 1.13
N GLY A 70 1.54 3.55 -0.01
CA GLY A 70 1.22 4.96 -0.08
C GLY A 70 0.33 5.26 -1.26
N CYS A 71 0.01 6.53 -1.44
CA CYS A 71 -0.65 7.03 -2.62
C CYS A 71 0.17 8.20 -3.15
N GLY A 72 0.41 8.23 -4.46
CA GLY A 72 1.22 9.28 -5.04
C GLY A 72 1.14 9.31 -6.55
N ASP A 73 1.69 10.39 -7.10
CA ASP A 73 1.82 10.60 -8.54
C ASP A 73 3.29 10.51 -8.89
N LEU A 74 3.67 9.47 -9.63
CA LEU A 74 5.06 9.29 -10.06
C LEU A 74 5.39 10.07 -11.32
N GLY A 75 4.41 10.75 -11.91
CA GLY A 75 4.58 11.52 -13.12
C GLY A 75 4.35 10.72 -14.40
N PRO A 76 4.68 11.31 -15.57
CA PRO A 76 4.48 10.61 -16.84
C PRO A 76 5.17 9.24 -16.89
N PRO A 77 4.64 8.26 -17.65
CA PRO A 77 3.51 8.40 -18.56
C PRO A 77 2.12 8.33 -17.90
N SER A 78 2.01 7.84 -16.67
CA SER A 78 0.74 7.62 -15.98
C SER A 78 0.49 8.68 -14.93
N ALA A 79 0.41 9.97 -15.35
CA ALA A 79 0.15 11.06 -14.43
C ALA A 79 -1.16 10.86 -13.67
N GLY A 80 -1.24 11.38 -12.44
CA GLY A 80 -2.36 11.22 -11.53
C GLY A 80 -2.00 10.38 -10.32
N ARG A 81 -2.84 10.47 -9.28
CA ARG A 81 -2.56 9.74 -8.04
C ARG A 81 -2.91 8.26 -8.21
N HIS A 82 -2.01 7.41 -7.74
CA HIS A 82 -2.16 5.96 -7.74
C HIS A 82 -1.87 5.41 -6.36
N LEU A 83 -2.36 4.20 -6.09
CA LEU A 83 -1.84 3.41 -4.99
C LEU A 83 -0.40 3.01 -5.34
N VAL A 84 0.50 3.09 -4.38
CA VAL A 84 1.93 2.87 -4.61
C VAL A 84 2.46 1.88 -3.59
N ALA A 85 3.10 0.83 -4.09
CA ALA A 85 3.88 -0.08 -3.25
C ALA A 85 5.28 0.50 -3.08
N LEU A 86 5.75 0.54 -1.83
CA LEU A 86 7.01 1.17 -1.45
C LEU A 86 7.96 0.12 -0.88
N GLN A 87 9.21 0.10 -1.35
CA GLN A 87 10.26 -0.76 -0.85
C GLN A 87 11.50 0.06 -0.56
N ALA A 88 11.88 0.15 0.71
CA ALA A 88 13.11 0.82 1.13
C ALA A 88 14.21 -0.21 1.37
N ARG A 89 15.42 0.12 0.97
CA ARG A 89 16.58 -0.75 1.10
C ARG A 89 17.85 0.07 1.32
N ASN A 90 18.72 -0.42 2.20
CA ASN A 90 20.03 0.18 2.46
C ASN A 90 21.14 -0.80 2.07
N ASP A 91 21.84 -0.50 0.97
CA ASP A 91 23.02 -1.22 0.48
C ASP A 91 24.24 -0.29 0.48
N GLY A 92 24.44 0.49 1.55
CA GLY A 92 25.42 1.57 1.60
C GLY A 92 24.81 2.91 1.28
N GLN A 93 23.67 2.91 0.64
CA GLN A 93 22.82 4.08 0.37
C GLN A 93 21.37 3.66 0.47
N TRP A 94 20.55 4.47 1.13
CA TRP A 94 19.12 4.23 1.16
C TRP A 94 18.50 4.55 -0.20
N THR A 95 17.72 3.60 -0.70
CA THR A 95 16.91 3.77 -1.91
C THR A 95 15.49 3.33 -1.61
N VAL A 96 14.53 3.94 -2.30
CA VAL A 96 13.12 3.56 -2.21
C VAL A 96 12.61 3.29 -3.61
N ARG A 97 12.20 2.07 -3.87
CA ARG A 97 11.51 1.71 -5.10
C ARG A 97 10.03 1.95 -4.91
N ARG A 98 9.44 2.69 -5.84
CA ARG A 98 8.02 3.00 -5.85
C ARG A 98 7.40 2.35 -7.07
N THR A 99 6.32 1.61 -6.87
CA THR A 99 5.62 0.91 -7.95
C THR A 99 4.14 1.28 -7.91
N GLU A 100 3.63 1.83 -9.00
CA GLU A 100 2.23 2.16 -9.12
C GLU A 100 1.38 0.89 -9.21
N ILE A 101 0.24 0.92 -8.54
CA ILE A 101 -0.78 -0.10 -8.63
C ILE A 101 -2.02 0.56 -9.24
N ASP A 102 -2.34 0.16 -10.45
CA ASP A 102 -3.52 0.69 -11.14
C ASP A 102 -4.74 -0.10 -10.72
N LEU A 103 -5.77 0.59 -10.27
CA LEU A 103 -6.99 -0.01 -9.76
C LEU A 103 -8.14 0.27 -10.73
N ASN A 104 -8.83 -0.79 -11.13
CA ASN A 104 -10.05 -0.70 -11.93
C ASN A 104 -11.09 -1.63 -11.29
N GLY A 105 -11.95 -1.06 -10.44
CA GLY A 105 -12.89 -1.85 -9.67
C GLY A 105 -12.17 -2.84 -8.76
N THR A 106 -12.32 -4.13 -9.03
CA THR A 106 -11.69 -5.22 -8.26
C THR A 106 -10.43 -5.77 -8.92
N LEU A 107 -9.91 -5.09 -9.95
CA LEU A 107 -8.68 -5.50 -10.62
C LEU A 107 -7.53 -4.56 -10.27
N ALA A 108 -6.42 -5.13 -9.82
CA ALA A 108 -5.17 -4.41 -9.59
C ALA A 108 -4.13 -4.85 -10.62
N THR A 109 -3.47 -3.87 -11.22
CA THR A 109 -2.43 -4.11 -12.23
C THR A 109 -1.17 -3.36 -11.85
N ILE A 110 -0.02 -3.99 -11.97
CA ILE A 110 1.27 -3.34 -11.72
C ILE A 110 1.53 -2.34 -12.85
N GLY A 111 1.75 -1.09 -12.47
CA GLY A 111 2.04 -0.01 -13.41
C GLY A 111 3.52 0.36 -13.43
N ALA A 112 3.81 1.63 -13.68
CA ALA A 112 5.17 2.15 -13.74
C ALA A 112 5.87 2.08 -12.39
N SER A 113 7.20 2.02 -12.40
CA SER A 113 7.98 2.10 -11.17
C SER A 113 9.20 3.00 -11.36
N ASP A 114 9.67 3.56 -10.26
CA ASP A 114 10.90 4.33 -10.21
C ASP A 114 11.66 4.02 -8.91
N THR A 115 12.86 4.58 -8.79
CA THR A 115 13.67 4.47 -7.59
C THR A 115 14.18 5.86 -7.22
N VAL A 116 13.99 6.23 -5.96
CA VAL A 116 14.54 7.48 -5.43
C VAL A 116 15.59 7.17 -4.38
N THR A 117 16.59 8.06 -4.27
CA THR A 117 17.61 7.95 -3.23
C THR A 117 17.19 8.75 -2.00
N ALA A 118 17.63 8.30 -0.83
CA ALA A 118 17.34 8.97 0.43
C ALA A 118 18.63 9.19 1.22
N ALA A 119 18.67 10.27 1.98
CA ALA A 119 19.87 10.66 2.71
C ALA A 119 20.12 9.79 3.94
N SER A 120 19.06 9.30 4.57
CA SER A 120 19.18 8.55 5.83
C SER A 120 17.92 7.72 6.08
N ALA A 121 17.97 6.89 7.12
CA ALA A 121 16.81 6.12 7.57
C ALA A 121 15.65 7.00 8.06
N GLN A 122 15.94 8.25 8.42
CA GLN A 122 14.93 9.22 8.87
C GLN A 122 14.34 10.06 7.73
N ASP A 123 14.83 9.90 6.51
CA ASP A 123 14.27 10.58 5.35
C ASP A 123 12.80 10.19 5.18
N PRO A 124 11.88 11.15 4.93
CA PRO A 124 10.46 10.83 4.74
C PRO A 124 10.19 9.78 3.67
N ALA A 125 11.03 9.69 2.63
CA ALA A 125 10.90 8.66 1.62
C ALA A 125 11.08 7.26 2.24
N VAL A 126 12.04 7.09 3.16
CA VAL A 126 12.29 5.82 3.84
C VAL A 126 11.21 5.52 4.90
N THR A 127 10.86 6.51 5.72
CA THR A 127 9.88 6.29 6.78
C THR A 127 8.49 6.00 6.20
N SER A 128 8.11 6.61 5.10
CA SER A 128 6.84 6.30 4.43
C SER A 128 6.82 4.90 3.82
N ALA A 129 7.98 4.35 3.48
CA ALA A 129 8.11 2.97 3.02
C ALA A 129 8.08 1.94 4.15
N GLN A 130 7.74 2.35 5.36
CA GLN A 130 7.60 1.47 6.53
C GLN A 130 6.20 1.61 7.15
N THR A 131 5.30 2.30 6.48
CA THR A 131 3.97 2.61 6.98
C THR A 131 2.92 2.39 5.88
N ILE A 132 1.66 2.42 6.28
CA ILE A 132 0.53 2.38 5.36
C ILE A 132 -0.16 3.74 5.45
N SER A 133 -0.22 4.44 4.33
CA SER A 133 -0.82 5.78 4.24
C SER A 133 -1.44 6.00 2.88
N CYS A 134 -2.27 7.03 2.76
CA CYS A 134 -2.78 7.48 1.47
C CYS A 134 -3.10 8.97 1.60
N GLY A 135 -2.29 9.83 0.99
CA GLY A 135 -2.40 11.25 1.17
C GLY A 135 -2.24 11.64 2.64
N ASP A 136 -3.22 12.31 3.21
CA ASP A 136 -3.20 12.73 4.61
C ASP A 136 -3.67 11.65 5.58
N LEU A 137 -4.13 10.50 5.08
CA LEU A 137 -4.60 9.40 5.90
C LEU A 137 -3.44 8.46 6.23
N THR A 138 -3.37 8.01 7.48
CA THR A 138 -2.39 7.00 7.89
C THR A 138 -3.07 5.90 8.68
N MET A 139 -2.58 4.66 8.53
CA MET A 139 -3.14 3.52 9.25
C MET A 139 -3.04 3.70 10.77
N SER A 140 -1.92 4.25 11.24
CA SER A 140 -1.68 4.41 12.67
C SER A 140 -2.61 5.45 13.32
N LYS A 141 -3.03 6.46 12.55
CA LYS A 141 -3.83 7.58 13.06
C LYS A 141 -5.31 7.44 12.68
N ASP A 142 -5.59 7.06 11.43
CA ASP A 142 -6.93 7.10 10.84
C ASP A 142 -7.52 5.69 10.65
N GLY A 143 -6.71 4.66 10.84
CA GLY A 143 -7.15 3.28 10.69
C GLY A 143 -8.00 2.82 11.87
N VAL A 144 -8.81 1.80 11.61
CA VAL A 144 -9.61 1.12 12.63
C VAL A 144 -8.89 -0.17 13.01
N GLN A 145 -8.66 -0.36 14.29
CA GLN A 145 -7.98 -1.54 14.79
C GLN A 145 -8.97 -2.52 15.40
N GLN A 146 -8.71 -3.81 15.20
CA GLN A 146 -9.48 -4.88 15.82
C GLN A 146 -9.36 -4.79 17.35
N PRO A 147 -10.48 -4.86 18.07
CA PRO A 147 -10.45 -4.81 19.54
C PRO A 147 -9.79 -6.03 20.17
#